data_71e8c8f06a7bdaa053674bd0b5a71a46
#
_entry.id   71e8c8f06a7bdaa053674bd0b5a71a46
#
_cell.length_a   1.000
_cell.length_b   1.000
_cell.length_c   1.000
_cell.angle_alpha   90.00
_cell.angle_beta   90.00
_cell.angle_gamma   90.00
#
_symmetry.space_group_name_H-M   'P 1'
#
loop_
_entity.id
_entity.type
_entity.pdbx_description
1 polymer ?
#
loop_
_entity_poly.entity_id
_entity_poly.type
_entity_poly.pdbx_seq_one_letter_code
_entity_poly.pdbx_strand_id
1 'polypeptide(L)'
;LTFLKFTAPVLSQEDLGQLLAHAWILEECPNQDRNVSKRELLALFRSVPPELLMDEEEHTVYRSLDDPVTVYRGVTSYNAKNIKALSWTLDRETAEWFAHRFGEEGTVYEAQIPKKYILAFFNGRNESEVVVDPKHLEQIMESPEPEMGMRMT
;
A
#
# COMPACT_ATOMS: atom_id res chain seq x y z
N LEU A 1 -1.72 -10.42 -11.53
CA LEU A 1 -1.72 -9.07 -12.14
C LEU A 1 -1.39 -9.08 -13.63
N THR A 2 -0.53 -10.00 -14.06
CA THR A 2 -0.19 -10.11 -15.49
C THR A 2 -1.43 -10.36 -16.34
N PHE A 3 -2.33 -11.24 -15.90
CA PHE A 3 -3.59 -11.50 -16.58
C PHE A 3 -4.40 -10.21 -16.78
N LEU A 4 -4.49 -9.39 -15.75
CA LEU A 4 -5.25 -8.15 -15.81
C LEU A 4 -4.66 -7.14 -16.79
N LYS A 5 -3.35 -7.12 -16.93
CA LYS A 5 -2.67 -6.23 -17.88
C LYS A 5 -3.19 -6.42 -19.31
N PHE A 6 -3.48 -7.66 -19.67
CA PHE A 6 -3.94 -8.00 -21.02
C PHE A 6 -5.45 -8.00 -21.16
N THR A 7 -6.20 -8.21 -20.08
CA THR A 7 -7.65 -8.33 -20.13
C THR A 7 -8.39 -7.06 -19.71
N ALA A 8 -7.72 -6.13 -19.04
CA ALA A 8 -8.35 -4.91 -18.56
C ALA A 8 -9.16 -4.16 -19.63
N PRO A 9 -8.68 -4.02 -20.89
CA PRO A 9 -9.42 -3.28 -21.89
C PRO A 9 -10.78 -3.87 -22.27
N VAL A 10 -11.02 -5.15 -21.98
CA VAL A 10 -12.27 -5.82 -22.32
C VAL A 10 -13.19 -6.06 -21.13
N LEU A 11 -12.77 -5.65 -19.94
CA LEU A 11 -13.56 -5.82 -18.72
C LEU A 11 -14.36 -4.55 -18.41
N SER A 12 -15.54 -4.71 -17.80
CA SER A 12 -16.24 -3.58 -17.22
C SER A 12 -15.44 -3.03 -16.05
N GLN A 13 -15.69 -1.77 -15.67
CA GLN A 13 -15.02 -1.19 -14.51
C GLN A 13 -15.31 -1.96 -13.22
N GLU A 14 -16.54 -2.46 -13.06
CA GLU A 14 -16.89 -3.26 -11.88
C GLU A 14 -16.09 -4.56 -11.84
N ASP A 15 -16.03 -5.28 -12.95
CA ASP A 15 -15.28 -6.53 -13.02
C ASP A 15 -13.79 -6.29 -12.86
N LEU A 16 -13.26 -5.25 -13.50
CA LEU A 16 -11.87 -4.89 -13.37
C LEU A 16 -11.53 -4.53 -11.92
N GLY A 17 -12.37 -3.75 -11.27
CA GLY A 17 -12.17 -3.36 -9.87
C GLY A 17 -12.11 -4.56 -8.94
N GLN A 18 -13.06 -5.47 -9.06
CA GLN A 18 -13.11 -6.67 -8.23
C GLN A 18 -11.91 -7.58 -8.48
N LEU A 19 -11.56 -7.80 -9.74
CA LEU A 19 -10.43 -8.66 -10.08
C LEU A 19 -9.09 -8.03 -9.67
N LEU A 20 -8.94 -6.74 -9.84
CA LEU A 20 -7.72 -6.02 -9.47
C LEU A 20 -7.51 -6.08 -7.95
N ALA A 21 -8.55 -5.76 -7.18
CA ALA A 21 -8.46 -5.81 -5.72
C ALA A 21 -8.13 -7.21 -5.23
N HIS A 22 -8.80 -8.22 -5.79
CA HIS A 22 -8.59 -9.61 -5.43
C HIS A 22 -7.16 -10.08 -5.78
N ALA A 23 -6.71 -9.76 -6.99
CA ALA A 23 -5.36 -10.13 -7.43
C ALA A 23 -4.28 -9.43 -6.59
N TRP A 24 -4.49 -8.17 -6.26
CA TRP A 24 -3.55 -7.42 -5.42
C TRP A 24 -3.39 -8.06 -4.04
N ILE A 25 -4.51 -8.42 -3.41
CA ILE A 25 -4.50 -9.03 -2.08
C ILE A 25 -3.83 -10.40 -2.09
N LEU A 26 -4.04 -11.19 -3.16
CA LEU A 26 -3.49 -12.54 -3.26
C LEU A 26 -2.00 -12.56 -3.60
N GLU A 27 -1.48 -11.56 -4.26
CA GLU A 27 -0.06 -11.53 -4.58
C GLU A 27 0.76 -11.21 -3.34
N GLU A 28 1.77 -12.03 -3.08
CA GLU A 28 2.65 -11.86 -1.95
C GLU A 28 3.56 -10.64 -2.10
N CYS A 29 4.06 -10.41 -3.32
CA CYS A 29 4.98 -9.31 -3.62
C CYS A 29 4.58 -8.63 -4.91
N PRO A 30 3.43 -7.93 -4.96
CA PRO A 30 2.94 -7.35 -6.21
C PRO A 30 3.87 -6.30 -6.80
N ASN A 31 4.67 -5.63 -5.97
CA ASN A 31 5.62 -4.61 -6.43
C ASN A 31 6.85 -5.22 -7.10
N GLN A 32 7.02 -6.54 -7.03
CA GLN A 32 8.15 -7.25 -7.60
C GLN A 32 7.77 -8.09 -8.82
N ASP A 33 6.52 -7.99 -9.28
CA ASP A 33 6.09 -8.68 -10.48
C ASP A 33 6.80 -8.06 -11.69
N ARG A 34 7.62 -8.86 -12.36
CA ARG A 34 8.43 -8.39 -13.50
C ARG A 34 7.60 -8.14 -14.75
N ASN A 35 6.40 -8.70 -14.82
CA ASN A 35 5.53 -8.57 -15.98
C ASN A 35 4.64 -7.33 -15.92
N VAL A 36 4.59 -6.68 -14.76
CA VAL A 36 3.76 -5.50 -14.55
C VAL A 36 4.59 -4.43 -13.84
N SER A 37 4.87 -3.35 -14.54
CA SER A 37 5.63 -2.23 -13.96
C SER A 37 4.79 -1.43 -12.99
N LYS A 38 5.46 -0.60 -12.16
CA LYS A 38 4.75 0.34 -11.28
C LYS A 38 3.82 1.26 -12.07
N ARG A 39 4.27 1.72 -13.24
CA ARG A 39 3.47 2.56 -14.11
C ARG A 39 2.19 1.85 -14.56
N GLU A 40 2.33 0.59 -14.94
CA GLU A 40 1.17 -0.22 -15.36
C GLU A 40 0.21 -0.50 -14.21
N LEU A 41 0.74 -0.77 -13.01
CA LEU A 41 -0.08 -0.93 -11.81
C LEU A 41 -0.86 0.34 -11.49
N LEU A 42 -0.18 1.47 -11.52
CA LEU A 42 -0.83 2.76 -11.28
C LEU A 42 -1.93 3.03 -12.31
N ALA A 43 -1.68 2.72 -13.57
CA ALA A 43 -2.67 2.88 -14.62
C ALA A 43 -3.91 2.01 -14.38
N LEU A 44 -3.70 0.76 -13.94
CA LEU A 44 -4.81 -0.13 -13.60
C LEU A 44 -5.64 0.43 -12.44
N PHE A 45 -5.00 0.83 -11.35
CA PHE A 45 -5.71 1.38 -10.21
C PHE A 45 -6.45 2.67 -10.54
N ARG A 46 -5.85 3.54 -11.36
CA ARG A 46 -6.48 4.80 -11.76
C ARG A 46 -7.64 4.62 -12.73
N SER A 47 -7.68 3.50 -13.44
CA SER A 47 -8.75 3.23 -14.40
C SER A 47 -10.06 2.85 -13.73
N VAL A 48 -10.05 2.60 -12.43
CA VAL A 48 -11.21 2.13 -11.67
C VAL A 48 -11.52 3.14 -10.55
N PRO A 49 -12.78 3.55 -10.40
CA PRO A 49 -13.16 4.38 -9.24
C PRO A 49 -12.85 3.65 -7.94
N PRO A 50 -12.32 4.35 -6.92
CA PRO A 50 -11.94 3.70 -5.65
C PRO A 50 -13.07 2.88 -5.01
N GLU A 51 -14.31 3.32 -5.11
CA GLU A 51 -15.45 2.62 -4.53
C GLU A 51 -15.68 1.23 -5.14
N LEU A 52 -15.16 0.97 -6.33
CA LEU A 52 -15.26 -0.35 -6.97
C LEU A 52 -14.11 -1.28 -6.56
N LEU A 53 -13.09 -0.75 -5.89
CA LEU A 53 -11.94 -1.52 -5.40
C LEU A 53 -12.13 -2.03 -3.99
N MET A 54 -12.96 -1.34 -3.19
CA MET A 54 -13.08 -1.56 -1.76
C MET A 54 -14.46 -2.07 -1.39
N ASP A 55 -14.53 -2.85 -0.30
CA ASP A 55 -15.82 -3.16 0.31
C ASP A 55 -16.33 -1.91 1.06
N GLU A 56 -17.52 -2.02 1.63
CA GLU A 56 -18.17 -0.90 2.28
C GLU A 56 -17.40 -0.40 3.51
N GLU A 57 -16.86 -1.30 4.30
CA GLU A 57 -16.08 -0.95 5.49
C GLU A 57 -14.77 -0.26 5.11
N GLU A 58 -14.08 -0.80 4.12
CA GLU A 58 -12.83 -0.22 3.60
C GLU A 58 -13.08 1.16 3.03
N HIS A 59 -14.14 1.32 2.28
CA HIS A 59 -14.48 2.61 1.68
C HIS A 59 -14.83 3.65 2.75
N THR A 60 -15.47 3.24 3.84
CA THR A 60 -15.75 4.12 4.97
C THR A 60 -14.46 4.66 5.59
N VAL A 61 -13.49 3.79 5.82
CA VAL A 61 -12.17 4.20 6.33
C VAL A 61 -11.48 5.14 5.35
N TYR A 62 -11.50 4.77 4.08
CA TYR A 62 -10.88 5.56 3.01
C TYR A 62 -11.43 7.00 3.00
N ARG A 63 -12.76 7.15 3.10
CA ARG A 63 -13.37 8.49 3.10
C ARG A 63 -13.05 9.30 4.36
N SER A 64 -12.76 8.62 5.46
CA SER A 64 -12.49 9.28 6.74
C SER A 64 -11.01 9.66 6.95
N LEU A 65 -10.14 9.35 5.99
CA LEU A 65 -8.71 9.66 6.12
C LEU A 65 -8.47 11.16 6.22
N ASP A 66 -7.51 11.53 7.04
CA ASP A 66 -7.04 12.91 7.13
C ASP A 66 -6.31 13.31 5.85
N ASP A 67 -6.07 14.58 5.66
CA ASP A 67 -5.32 15.09 4.51
C ASP A 67 -4.30 16.13 4.99
N PRO A 68 -3.00 15.88 4.93
CA PRO A 68 -2.37 14.70 4.35
C PRO A 68 -2.49 13.47 5.25
N VAL A 69 -2.25 12.30 4.65
CA VAL A 69 -2.29 11.02 5.34
C VAL A 69 -0.87 10.63 5.75
N THR A 70 -0.69 10.18 6.98
CA THR A 70 0.58 9.61 7.43
C THR A 70 0.56 8.13 7.15
N VAL A 71 1.59 7.65 6.47
CA VAL A 71 1.72 6.24 6.07
C VAL A 71 3.08 5.70 6.49
N TYR A 72 3.14 4.38 6.68
CA TYR A 72 4.33 3.68 7.17
C TYR A 72 4.67 2.50 6.26
N ARG A 73 5.95 2.16 6.20
CA ARG A 73 6.40 1.00 5.44
C ARG A 73 7.58 0.35 6.16
N GLY A 74 7.46 -0.96 6.40
CA GLY A 74 8.56 -1.75 6.94
C GLY A 74 9.42 -2.31 5.81
N VAL A 75 10.71 -2.10 5.89
CA VAL A 75 11.68 -2.45 4.86
C VAL A 75 12.75 -3.33 5.46
N THR A 76 13.05 -4.44 4.79
CA THR A 76 14.15 -5.34 5.16
C THR A 76 15.25 -5.27 4.09
N SER A 77 16.32 -6.03 4.25
CA SER A 77 17.36 -6.11 3.24
C SER A 77 16.85 -6.63 1.89
N TYR A 78 15.77 -7.41 1.91
CA TYR A 78 15.19 -7.97 0.68
C TYR A 78 14.50 -6.92 -0.18
N ASN A 79 13.97 -5.86 0.43
CA ASN A 79 13.22 -4.83 -0.29
C ASN A 79 13.70 -3.41 -0.01
N ALA A 80 14.92 -3.26 0.50
CA ALA A 80 15.47 -1.95 0.88
C ALA A 80 15.54 -0.97 -0.30
N LYS A 81 15.66 -1.47 -1.52
CA LYS A 81 15.72 -0.64 -2.72
C LYS A 81 14.34 -0.19 -3.19
N ASN A 82 13.27 -0.73 -2.61
CA ASN A 82 11.92 -0.46 -3.04
C ASN A 82 11.12 0.34 -2.00
N ILE A 83 11.74 1.38 -1.45
CA ILE A 83 11.08 2.25 -0.47
C ILE A 83 9.87 2.93 -1.10
N LYS A 84 10.02 3.43 -2.33
CA LYS A 84 8.91 4.07 -3.04
C LYS A 84 8.03 3.05 -3.76
N ALA A 85 7.51 2.11 -3.00
CA ALA A 85 6.54 1.12 -3.50
C ALA A 85 5.12 1.66 -3.38
N LEU A 86 4.18 0.94 -3.99
CA LEU A 86 2.78 1.32 -3.94
C LEU A 86 2.10 0.94 -2.62
N SER A 87 2.64 -0.04 -1.90
CA SER A 87 2.00 -0.58 -0.69
C SER A 87 2.60 0.06 0.56
N TRP A 88 1.76 0.72 1.33
CA TRP A 88 2.08 1.30 2.62
C TRP A 88 0.99 0.93 3.61
N THR A 89 1.18 1.18 4.88
CA THR A 89 0.15 0.91 5.89
C THR A 89 -0.15 2.17 6.72
N LEU A 90 -1.37 2.25 7.20
CA LEU A 90 -1.77 3.31 8.14
C LEU A 90 -1.28 3.01 9.56
N ASP A 91 -0.88 1.77 9.82
CA ASP A 91 -0.55 1.30 11.16
C ASP A 91 0.95 1.05 11.30
N ARG A 92 1.59 1.84 12.18
CA ARG A 92 3.02 1.73 12.42
C ARG A 92 3.43 0.34 12.94
N GLU A 93 2.59 -0.28 13.78
CA GLU A 93 2.88 -1.62 14.31
C GLU A 93 2.94 -2.66 13.20
N THR A 94 2.04 -2.55 12.23
CA THR A 94 2.07 -3.42 11.04
C THR A 94 3.36 -3.24 10.27
N ALA A 95 3.82 -2.00 10.10
CA ALA A 95 5.09 -1.72 9.43
C ALA A 95 6.26 -2.30 10.20
N GLU A 96 6.24 -2.23 11.52
CA GLU A 96 7.27 -2.85 12.36
C GLU A 96 7.32 -4.36 12.17
N TRP A 97 6.15 -4.99 12.12
CA TRP A 97 6.09 -6.42 11.87
C TRP A 97 6.76 -6.78 10.54
N PHE A 98 6.47 -6.03 9.47
CA PHE A 98 7.10 -6.27 8.18
C PHE A 98 8.60 -6.00 8.21
N ALA A 99 9.05 -5.02 8.97
CA ALA A 99 10.46 -4.69 9.08
C ALA A 99 11.27 -5.79 9.78
N HIS A 100 10.63 -6.54 10.66
CA HIS A 100 11.31 -7.56 11.47
C HIS A 100 10.97 -9.00 11.07
N ARG A 101 10.12 -9.20 10.08
CA ARG A 101 9.82 -10.55 9.63
C ARG A 101 11.08 -11.20 9.06
N PHE A 102 11.11 -12.51 9.05
CA PHE A 102 12.28 -13.31 8.65
C PHE A 102 13.46 -13.18 9.61
N GLY A 103 13.25 -12.66 10.81
CA GLY A 103 14.30 -12.53 11.82
C GLY A 103 15.32 -11.44 11.53
N GLU A 104 15.02 -10.54 10.59
CA GLU A 104 15.93 -9.45 10.24
C GLU A 104 15.61 -8.18 11.02
N GLU A 105 16.64 -7.35 11.18
CA GLU A 105 16.43 -6.00 11.64
C GLU A 105 16.18 -5.12 10.41
N GLY A 106 14.95 -4.71 10.24
CA GLY A 106 14.59 -3.80 9.18
C GLY A 106 14.38 -2.40 9.70
N THR A 107 13.92 -1.54 8.82
CA THR A 107 13.67 -0.13 9.13
C THR A 107 12.22 0.19 8.80
N VAL A 108 11.59 0.98 9.66
CA VAL A 108 10.26 1.53 9.36
C VAL A 108 10.43 2.93 8.82
N TYR A 109 9.86 3.18 7.65
CA TYR A 109 9.80 4.51 7.06
C TYR A 109 8.42 5.12 7.28
N GLU A 110 8.40 6.41 7.45
CA GLU A 110 7.19 7.19 7.60
C GLU A 110 7.16 8.24 6.49
N ALA A 111 5.99 8.51 5.95
CA ALA A 111 5.84 9.53 4.92
C ALA A 111 4.47 10.18 5.03
N GLN A 112 4.34 11.33 4.39
CA GLN A 112 3.08 12.03 4.24
C GLN A 112 2.66 11.95 2.79
N ILE A 113 1.36 11.83 2.54
CA ILE A 113 0.85 11.84 1.17
C ILE A 113 -0.51 12.55 1.14
N PRO A 114 -0.73 13.44 0.17
CA PRO A 114 -2.06 14.02 0.00
C PRO A 114 -3.09 12.92 -0.28
N LYS A 115 -4.23 13.02 0.37
CA LYS A 115 -5.27 12.00 0.30
C LYS A 115 -5.66 11.63 -1.14
N LYS A 116 -5.66 12.60 -2.04
CA LYS A 116 -6.04 12.40 -3.43
C LYS A 116 -5.15 11.42 -4.19
N TYR A 117 -3.96 11.12 -3.65
CA TYR A 117 -3.02 10.17 -4.26
C TYR A 117 -3.07 8.79 -3.61
N ILE A 118 -4.00 8.58 -2.69
CA ILE A 118 -4.28 7.25 -2.16
C ILE A 118 -5.34 6.62 -3.06
N LEU A 119 -4.99 5.49 -3.66
CA LEU A 119 -5.80 4.84 -4.68
C LEU A 119 -6.81 3.86 -4.10
N ALA A 120 -6.49 3.26 -2.97
CA ALA A 120 -7.37 2.31 -2.29
C ALA A 120 -6.89 2.06 -0.86
N PHE A 121 -7.79 1.59 -0.02
CA PHE A 121 -7.50 1.07 1.31
C PHE A 121 -8.00 -0.37 1.37
N PHE A 122 -7.14 -1.30 1.76
CA PHE A 122 -7.48 -2.72 1.87
C PHE A 122 -7.21 -3.23 3.29
N ASN A 123 -8.15 -3.94 3.85
CA ASN A 123 -8.00 -4.50 5.19
C ASN A 123 -8.33 -5.99 5.26
N GLY A 124 -8.35 -6.68 4.12
CA GLY A 124 -8.66 -8.11 4.07
C GLY A 124 -7.67 -8.98 4.85
N ARG A 125 -6.43 -8.52 5.03
CA ARG A 125 -5.41 -9.20 5.83
C ARG A 125 -5.20 -8.54 7.19
N ASN A 126 -6.06 -7.62 7.57
CA ASN A 126 -5.92 -6.84 8.79
C ASN A 126 -4.59 -6.06 8.86
N GLU A 127 -4.14 -5.57 7.74
CA GLU A 127 -2.86 -4.85 7.62
C GLU A 127 -3.02 -3.35 7.42
N SER A 128 -4.25 -2.86 7.37
CA SER A 128 -4.57 -1.45 7.12
C SER A 128 -3.78 -0.89 5.93
N GLU A 129 -3.74 -1.65 4.85
CA GLU A 129 -2.94 -1.32 3.68
C GLU A 129 -3.54 -0.18 2.88
N VAL A 130 -2.70 0.76 2.45
CA VAL A 130 -3.08 1.76 1.45
C VAL A 130 -2.22 1.57 0.21
N VAL A 131 -2.86 1.67 -0.95
CA VAL A 131 -2.18 1.68 -2.25
C VAL A 131 -2.04 3.14 -2.65
N VAL A 132 -0.80 3.56 -2.87
CA VAL A 132 -0.49 4.98 -3.08
C VAL A 132 0.24 5.18 -4.40
N ASP A 133 0.17 6.41 -4.93
CA ASP A 133 1.07 6.84 -5.99
C ASP A 133 2.38 7.29 -5.34
N PRO A 134 3.45 6.48 -5.42
CA PRO A 134 4.67 6.77 -4.67
C PRO A 134 5.40 8.02 -5.12
N LYS A 135 5.08 8.54 -6.30
CA LYS A 135 5.64 9.78 -6.80
C LYS A 135 5.26 10.98 -5.92
N HIS A 136 4.16 10.88 -5.19
CA HIS A 136 3.63 11.96 -4.37
C HIS A 136 3.86 11.76 -2.87
N LEU A 137 4.65 10.77 -2.49
CA LEU A 137 5.10 10.61 -1.11
C LEU A 137 6.03 11.77 -0.75
N GLU A 138 5.77 12.38 0.40
CA GLU A 138 6.51 13.55 0.87
C GLU A 138 7.14 13.26 2.23
N GLN A 139 8.27 13.91 2.49
CA GLN A 139 8.91 13.84 3.80
C GLN A 139 9.21 12.40 4.24
N ILE A 140 9.65 11.56 3.30
CA ILE A 140 10.00 10.19 3.64
C ILE A 140 11.20 10.20 4.59
N MET A 141 11.03 9.57 5.75
CA MET A 141 12.07 9.54 6.78
C MET A 141 11.98 8.22 7.54
N GLU A 142 13.05 7.84 8.20
CA GLU A 142 12.97 6.73 9.13
C GLU A 142 12.07 7.11 10.28
N SER A 143 11.07 6.27 10.57
CA SER A 143 10.17 6.51 11.67
C SER A 143 10.91 6.26 12.98
N PRO A 144 10.89 7.21 13.93
CA PRO A 144 11.56 6.98 15.21
C PRO A 144 10.91 5.82 15.95
N GLU A 145 11.76 5.02 16.64
CA GLU A 145 11.21 3.98 17.49
C GLU A 145 10.39 4.63 18.60
N PRO A 146 9.25 4.02 18.99
CA PRO A 146 8.49 4.55 20.10
C PRO A 146 9.37 4.52 21.34
N GLU A 147 9.42 5.65 22.03
CA GLU A 147 10.11 5.67 23.31
C GLU A 147 9.38 4.76 24.26
N MET A 148 10.17 3.98 24.91
CA MET A 148 9.59 3.03 25.80
C MET A 148 9.36 3.69 27.11
N GLY A 149 8.64 4.18 26.91
CA GLY A 149 8.48 4.81 27.92
C GLY A 149 9.61 5.12 28.28
N MET A 150 9.70 5.36 27.56
CA MET A 150 10.14 5.21 27.14
C MET A 150 10.38 4.53 27.29
N ARG A 151 10.06 3.92 27.41
CA ARG A 151 10.16 3.19 27.39
C ARG A 151 10.79 3.02 28.22
N MET A 152 11.05 3.33 28.80
CA MET A 152 11.44 3.38 29.43
C MET A 152 11.54 3.73 29.88
N THR A 153 11.53 3.66 30.09
CA THR A 153 11.49 3.98 30.45
C THR A 153 11.12 4.23 30.91
#